data_63c27c8dd89294fb6f56772aebb3fe2e
#
_entry.id   63c27c8dd89294fb6f56772aebb3fe2e
#
_cell.length_a   1.000
_cell.length_b   1.000
_cell.length_c   1.000
_cell.angle_alpha   90.00
_cell.angle_beta   90.00
_cell.angle_gamma   90.00
#
_symmetry.space_group_name_H-M   'P 1'
#
loop_
_entity.id
_entity.type
_entity.pdbx_description
1 polymer ?
#
loop_
_entity_poly.entity_id
_entity_poly.type
_entity_poly.pdbx_seq_one_letter_code
_entity_poly.pdbx_strand_id
1 'polypeptide(L)'
;MKILTKTIQICLAIFIFSASSLANEVNLYSGRHYDSDEKLYAKFTEQTGIKVNVISGKGKALMQQMITEGASSPADLFITVDAGNLWKAQKEGLFHKITSSAVDNIVPANLRGPNNEWVALAKRARIMYYNPRTVSEAELEGLTYEDLAKPEWNGRVVIRKSSNMYNQSLVSSLVANHGVEATEAWANGLVANMARKPEGNDRAQIMAVANGE
;
A
#
# COMPACT_ATOMS: atom_id res chain seq x y z
N MET A 1 40.22 57.17 0.34
CA MET A 1 38.85 56.94 -0.16
C MET A 1 38.75 55.86 -1.26
N LYS A 2 39.76 55.59 -2.10
CA LYS A 2 39.71 54.59 -3.17
C LYS A 2 39.96 53.12 -2.72
N ILE A 3 40.52 52.88 -1.53
CA ILE A 3 40.83 51.52 -0.97
C ILE A 3 39.62 50.95 -0.28
N LEU A 4 38.82 51.78 0.37
CA LEU A 4 37.61 51.33 1.12
C LEU A 4 36.49 50.81 0.20
N THR A 5 36.37 51.40 -1.00
CA THR A 5 35.37 51.01 -2.00
C THR A 5 35.67 49.65 -2.67
N LYS A 6 36.92 49.27 -2.83
CA LYS A 6 37.32 47.97 -3.39
C LYS A 6 37.07 46.80 -2.41
N THR A 7 37.26 47.07 -1.11
CA THR A 7 37.03 46.04 -0.07
C THR A 7 35.54 45.71 0.09
N ILE A 8 34.65 46.67 -0.03
CA ILE A 8 33.19 46.48 0.05
C ILE A 8 32.67 45.73 -1.17
N GLN A 9 33.23 45.95 -2.38
CA GLN A 9 32.83 45.19 -3.56
C GLN A 9 33.28 43.73 -3.54
N ILE A 10 34.37 43.37 -2.89
CA ILE A 10 34.84 42.00 -2.75
C ILE A 10 33.98 41.23 -1.69
N CYS A 11 33.55 41.89 -0.62
CA CYS A 11 32.63 41.27 0.37
C CYS A 11 31.20 41.04 -0.18
N LEU A 12 30.75 41.87 -1.14
CA LEU A 12 29.40 41.71 -1.73
C LEU A 12 29.38 40.58 -2.77
N ALA A 13 30.53 40.24 -3.38
CA ALA A 13 30.61 39.15 -4.34
C ALA A 13 30.66 37.74 -3.72
N ILE A 14 30.99 37.64 -2.44
CA ILE A 14 31.05 36.35 -1.71
C ILE A 14 29.68 35.92 -1.18
N PHE A 15 28.71 36.85 -1.11
CA PHE A 15 27.37 36.58 -0.53
C PHE A 15 26.33 36.03 -1.52
N ILE A 16 26.67 35.89 -2.82
CA ILE A 16 25.74 35.43 -3.87
C ILE A 16 25.87 33.94 -4.17
N PHE A 17 26.76 33.19 -3.53
CA PHE A 17 26.95 31.76 -3.78
C PHE A 17 26.39 30.83 -2.70
N SER A 18 25.49 31.34 -1.85
CA SER A 18 24.67 30.48 -0.99
C SER A 18 23.29 30.25 -1.62
N ALA A 19 23.29 29.96 -2.94
CA ALA A 19 22.11 29.54 -3.62
C ALA A 19 21.91 28.03 -3.43
N SER A 20 20.98 27.74 -2.55
CA SER A 20 20.07 26.59 -2.66
C SER A 20 20.75 25.22 -2.90
N SER A 21 21.26 24.62 -1.86
CA SER A 21 21.13 23.17 -1.75
C SER A 21 19.62 22.89 -1.71
N LEU A 22 18.93 22.94 -2.85
CA LEU A 22 17.65 22.26 -3.00
C LEU A 22 17.93 20.81 -2.64
N ALA A 23 17.17 20.29 -1.72
CA ALA A 23 17.34 18.96 -1.20
C ALA A 23 17.44 17.95 -2.35
N ASN A 24 18.67 17.46 -2.63
CA ASN A 24 18.88 16.37 -3.56
C ASN A 24 18.46 15.05 -2.92
N GLU A 25 17.37 15.06 -2.17
CA GLU A 25 16.85 13.88 -1.48
C GLU A 25 15.32 13.88 -1.41
N VAL A 26 14.77 12.67 -1.36
CA VAL A 26 13.34 12.38 -1.19
C VAL A 26 13.18 11.46 0.00
N ASN A 27 12.32 11.80 0.93
CA ASN A 27 11.98 11.01 2.10
C ASN A 27 10.76 10.12 1.81
N LEU A 28 11.00 8.83 1.70
CA LEU A 28 10.01 7.83 1.36
C LEU A 28 9.58 7.05 2.61
N TYR A 29 8.33 7.24 3.05
CA TYR A 29 7.70 6.41 4.07
C TYR A 29 7.16 5.14 3.41
N SER A 30 7.75 3.97 3.71
CA SER A 30 7.48 2.72 3.02
C SER A 30 6.94 1.62 3.91
N GLY A 31 5.71 1.18 3.62
CA GLY A 31 5.12 -0.04 4.15
C GLY A 31 5.57 -1.32 3.42
N ARG A 32 6.52 -1.21 2.50
CA ARG A 32 7.08 -2.32 1.71
C ARG A 32 8.40 -2.79 2.32
N HIS A 33 8.83 -4.00 1.96
CA HIS A 33 10.00 -4.66 2.55
C HIS A 33 10.64 -5.65 1.57
N TYR A 34 10.67 -5.32 0.28
CA TYR A 34 11.24 -6.20 -0.74
C TYR A 34 12.60 -5.68 -1.20
N ASP A 35 13.60 -6.54 -1.30
CA ASP A 35 14.95 -6.21 -1.77
C ASP A 35 14.93 -5.60 -3.19
N SER A 36 13.92 -5.94 -3.99
CA SER A 36 13.71 -5.35 -5.32
C SER A 36 13.45 -3.84 -5.26
N ASP A 37 12.89 -3.34 -4.18
CA ASP A 37 12.57 -1.92 -4.02
C ASP A 37 13.86 -1.11 -3.83
N GLU A 38 14.84 -1.65 -3.09
CA GLU A 38 16.15 -1.01 -2.89
C GLU A 38 16.88 -0.81 -4.23
N LYS A 39 16.82 -1.81 -5.12
CA LYS A 39 17.40 -1.70 -6.47
C LYS A 39 16.72 -0.62 -7.31
N LEU A 40 15.40 -0.46 -7.15
CA LEU A 40 14.64 0.58 -7.83
C LEU A 40 15.05 1.98 -7.35
N TYR A 41 15.19 2.16 -6.04
CA TYR A 41 15.60 3.44 -5.45
C TYR A 41 17.05 3.78 -5.79
N ALA A 42 17.96 2.80 -5.79
CA ALA A 42 19.33 2.98 -6.22
C ALA A 42 19.42 3.43 -7.69
N LYS A 43 18.64 2.79 -8.57
CA LYS A 43 18.57 3.17 -10.00
C LYS A 43 18.03 4.59 -10.19
N PHE A 44 17.02 4.99 -9.42
CA PHE A 44 16.50 6.35 -9.44
C PHE A 44 17.59 7.36 -9.04
N THR A 45 18.30 7.08 -7.95
CA THR A 45 19.42 7.93 -7.48
C THR A 45 20.52 8.01 -8.53
N GLU A 46 20.89 6.90 -9.16
CA GLU A 46 21.89 6.87 -10.24
C GLU A 46 21.49 7.74 -11.43
N GLN A 47 20.23 7.71 -11.83
CA GLN A 47 19.71 8.44 -12.99
C GLN A 47 19.48 9.94 -12.74
N THR A 48 19.18 10.32 -11.50
CA THR A 48 18.72 11.68 -11.18
C THR A 48 19.68 12.46 -10.28
N GLY A 49 20.60 11.78 -9.58
CA GLY A 49 21.40 12.37 -8.52
C GLY A 49 20.60 12.62 -7.21
N ILE A 50 19.31 12.30 -7.18
CA ILE A 50 18.43 12.51 -6.03
C ILE A 50 18.52 11.28 -5.11
N LYS A 51 18.91 11.47 -3.85
CA LYS A 51 18.98 10.41 -2.86
C LYS A 51 17.58 10.04 -2.36
N VAL A 52 17.30 8.74 -2.22
CA VAL A 52 16.06 8.26 -1.58
C VAL A 52 16.36 7.82 -0.15
N ASN A 53 15.80 8.53 0.82
CA ASN A 53 15.84 8.18 2.24
C ASN A 53 14.59 7.37 2.58
N VAL A 54 14.76 6.09 2.92
CA VAL A 54 13.63 5.20 3.19
C VAL A 54 13.39 5.05 4.69
N ILE A 55 12.20 5.43 5.13
CA ILE A 55 11.69 5.18 6.48
C ILE A 55 10.73 4.01 6.39
N SER A 56 11.17 2.84 6.85
CA SER A 56 10.39 1.60 6.77
C SER A 56 9.54 1.36 8.00
N GLY A 57 8.31 0.87 7.80
CA GLY A 57 7.41 0.56 8.90
C GLY A 57 6.10 -0.09 8.45
N LYS A 58 5.23 -0.40 9.41
CA LYS A 58 3.87 -0.84 9.09
C LYS A 58 3.07 0.34 8.55
N GLY A 59 2.39 0.19 7.42
CA GLY A 59 1.67 1.28 6.74
C GLY A 59 0.74 2.08 7.65
N LYS A 60 0.01 1.41 8.57
CA LYS A 60 -0.83 2.10 9.58
C LYS A 60 0.00 2.95 10.56
N ALA A 61 1.17 2.47 11.00
CA ALA A 61 2.02 3.21 11.92
C ALA A 61 2.66 4.42 11.23
N LEU A 62 3.15 4.26 10.00
CA LEU A 62 3.68 5.37 9.20
C LEU A 62 2.62 6.43 8.92
N MET A 63 1.39 6.02 8.57
CA MET A 63 0.28 6.95 8.39
C MET A 63 0.00 7.73 9.68
N GLN A 64 -0.05 7.06 10.84
CA GLN A 64 -0.26 7.73 12.13
C GLN A 64 0.89 8.67 12.47
N GLN A 65 2.13 8.31 12.12
CA GLN A 65 3.29 9.17 12.27
C GLN A 65 3.13 10.45 11.44
N MET A 66 2.80 10.36 10.16
CA MET A 66 2.55 11.52 9.29
C MET A 66 1.42 12.42 9.84
N ILE A 67 0.34 11.84 10.37
CA ILE A 67 -0.74 12.61 11.02
C ILE A 67 -0.20 13.38 12.22
N THR A 68 0.62 12.74 13.06
CA THR A 68 1.19 13.37 14.26
C THR A 68 2.21 14.45 13.91
N GLU A 69 3.03 14.25 12.89
CA GLU A 69 4.00 15.22 12.38
C GLU A 69 3.32 16.43 11.71
N GLY A 70 2.12 16.23 11.15
CA GLY A 70 1.33 17.28 10.51
C GLY A 70 2.10 18.02 9.42
N ALA A 71 2.03 19.35 9.44
CA ALA A 71 2.71 20.20 8.47
C ALA A 71 4.26 20.15 8.57
N SER A 72 4.80 19.57 9.63
CA SER A 72 6.25 19.40 9.83
C SER A 72 6.74 18.01 9.40
N SER A 73 5.87 17.18 8.82
CA SER A 73 6.27 15.87 8.34
C SER A 73 7.35 15.99 7.27
N PRO A 74 8.47 15.27 7.40
CA PRO A 74 9.49 15.23 6.35
C PRO A 74 9.12 14.29 5.20
N ALA A 75 7.99 13.59 5.26
CA ALA A 75 7.57 12.64 4.25
C ALA A 75 7.21 13.32 2.93
N ASP A 76 7.98 13.03 1.88
CA ASP A 76 7.66 13.47 0.50
C ASP A 76 6.77 12.46 -0.21
N LEU A 77 6.98 11.17 0.07
CA LEU A 77 6.24 10.06 -0.54
C LEU A 77 5.82 9.03 0.49
N PHE A 78 4.63 8.45 0.30
CA PHE A 78 4.13 7.33 1.08
C PHE A 78 3.79 6.15 0.18
N ILE A 79 4.47 5.01 0.37
CA ILE A 79 4.16 3.76 -0.32
C ILE A 79 3.58 2.77 0.68
N THR A 80 2.39 2.27 0.38
CA THR A 80 1.72 1.26 1.20
C THR A 80 1.07 0.19 0.33
N VAL A 81 0.49 -0.80 0.96
CA VAL A 81 -0.26 -1.87 0.29
C VAL A 81 -1.74 -1.61 0.41
N ASP A 82 -2.49 -1.96 -0.66
CA ASP A 82 -3.93 -1.86 -0.76
C ASP A 82 -4.48 -0.42 -0.85
N ALA A 83 -5.41 -0.21 -1.78
CA ALA A 83 -6.05 1.09 -2.00
C ALA A 83 -6.84 1.59 -0.78
N GLY A 84 -7.31 0.69 0.09
CA GLY A 84 -7.99 1.06 1.32
C GLY A 84 -7.11 1.83 2.31
N ASN A 85 -5.80 1.55 2.36
CA ASN A 85 -4.86 2.35 3.16
C ASN A 85 -4.64 3.73 2.54
N LEU A 86 -4.53 3.82 1.21
CA LEU A 86 -4.41 5.09 0.51
C LEU A 86 -5.67 5.95 0.66
N TRP A 87 -6.85 5.33 0.57
CA TRP A 87 -8.11 6.02 0.83
C TRP A 87 -8.19 6.59 2.25
N LYS A 88 -7.73 5.83 3.27
CA LYS A 88 -7.66 6.33 4.66
C LYS A 88 -6.73 7.53 4.77
N ALA A 89 -5.52 7.45 4.22
CA ALA A 89 -4.57 8.54 4.23
C ALA A 89 -5.10 9.79 3.49
N GLN A 90 -5.83 9.59 2.38
CA GLN A 90 -6.52 10.66 1.65
C GLN A 90 -7.59 11.34 2.51
N LYS A 91 -8.38 10.57 3.27
CA LYS A 91 -9.39 11.12 4.20
C LYS A 91 -8.79 11.97 5.31
N GLU A 92 -7.56 11.67 5.72
CA GLU A 92 -6.80 12.47 6.70
C GLU A 92 -6.10 13.69 6.04
N GLY A 93 -6.29 13.92 4.74
CA GLY A 93 -5.71 15.06 4.04
C GLY A 93 -4.18 14.99 3.87
N LEU A 94 -3.60 13.79 3.88
CA LEU A 94 -2.14 13.61 3.84
C LEU A 94 -1.54 13.77 2.44
N PHE A 95 -2.34 13.89 1.40
CA PHE A 95 -1.86 13.87 0.02
C PHE A 95 -2.11 15.17 -0.71
N HIS A 96 -1.19 15.50 -1.60
CA HIS A 96 -1.37 16.51 -2.62
C HIS A 96 -1.70 15.87 -3.97
N LYS A 97 -2.34 16.64 -4.84
CA LYS A 97 -2.63 16.22 -6.21
C LYS A 97 -1.33 15.96 -6.98
N ILE A 98 -1.23 14.79 -7.58
CA ILE A 98 -0.14 14.44 -8.49
C ILE A 98 -0.45 15.03 -9.87
N THR A 99 0.46 15.87 -10.39
CA THR A 99 0.39 16.43 -11.73
C THR A 99 1.59 15.92 -12.50
N SER A 100 1.41 14.87 -13.31
CA SER A 100 2.49 14.22 -14.05
C SER A 100 1.96 13.58 -15.33
N SER A 101 2.40 14.07 -16.47
CA SER A 101 2.06 13.48 -17.78
C SER A 101 2.56 12.02 -17.88
N ALA A 102 3.68 11.68 -17.26
CA ALA A 102 4.18 10.32 -17.24
C ALA A 102 3.21 9.38 -16.49
N VAL A 103 2.71 9.82 -15.33
CA VAL A 103 1.69 9.06 -14.56
C VAL A 103 0.39 8.95 -15.37
N ASP A 104 -0.06 10.05 -15.97
CA ASP A 104 -1.32 10.08 -16.72
C ASP A 104 -1.29 9.17 -17.96
N ASN A 105 -0.14 9.03 -18.60
CA ASN A 105 0.04 8.18 -19.78
C ASN A 105 0.22 6.68 -19.44
N ILE A 106 0.75 6.36 -18.24
CA ILE A 106 1.13 4.98 -17.87
C ILE A 106 0.07 4.33 -16.96
N VAL A 107 -0.48 5.08 -16.01
CA VAL A 107 -1.40 4.53 -15.00
C VAL A 107 -2.84 4.75 -15.42
N PRO A 108 -3.63 3.69 -15.68
CA PRO A 108 -5.05 3.81 -16.00
C PRO A 108 -5.84 4.60 -14.94
N ALA A 109 -6.86 5.34 -15.36
CA ALA A 109 -7.65 6.20 -14.47
C ALA A 109 -8.29 5.44 -13.30
N ASN A 110 -8.75 4.21 -13.53
CA ASN A 110 -9.33 3.34 -12.49
C ASN A 110 -8.30 2.79 -11.47
N LEU A 111 -7.02 3.08 -11.66
CA LEU A 111 -5.93 2.74 -10.74
C LEU A 111 -5.31 3.97 -10.08
N ARG A 112 -6.02 5.09 -10.12
CA ARG A 112 -5.66 6.36 -9.49
C ARG A 112 -6.75 6.80 -8.51
N GLY A 113 -6.37 7.54 -7.49
CA GLY A 113 -7.34 8.18 -6.59
C GLY A 113 -8.25 9.16 -7.33
N PRO A 114 -9.48 9.41 -6.84
CA PRO A 114 -10.47 10.25 -7.53
C PRO A 114 -9.95 11.64 -7.92
N ASN A 115 -9.07 12.21 -7.09
CA ASN A 115 -8.47 13.54 -7.30
C ASN A 115 -7.02 13.47 -7.79
N ASN A 116 -6.54 12.33 -8.28
CA ASN A 116 -5.14 12.07 -8.61
C ASN A 116 -4.17 12.30 -7.42
N GLU A 117 -4.60 12.04 -6.20
CA GLU A 117 -3.78 12.21 -5.00
C GLU A 117 -2.92 10.98 -4.69
N TRP A 118 -3.22 9.85 -5.32
CA TRP A 118 -2.44 8.62 -5.24
C TRP A 118 -2.59 7.78 -6.51
N VAL A 119 -1.64 6.90 -6.74
CA VAL A 119 -1.61 5.98 -7.89
C VAL A 119 -1.21 4.58 -7.46
N ALA A 120 -1.73 3.56 -8.15
CA ALA A 120 -1.30 2.19 -7.96
C ALA A 120 -0.06 1.89 -8.81
N LEU A 121 0.98 1.34 -8.19
CA LEU A 121 2.21 0.92 -8.87
C LEU A 121 2.16 -0.54 -9.34
N ALA A 122 1.28 -1.35 -8.74
CA ALA A 122 1.14 -2.77 -9.08
C ALA A 122 -0.26 -3.28 -8.74
N LYS A 123 -0.70 -4.31 -9.48
CA LYS A 123 -1.92 -5.07 -9.18
C LYS A 123 -1.54 -6.41 -8.55
N ARG A 124 -2.38 -6.90 -7.63
CA ARG A 124 -2.28 -8.25 -7.09
C ARG A 124 -3.65 -8.91 -7.12
N ALA A 125 -3.69 -10.16 -7.53
CA ALA A 125 -4.88 -10.99 -7.38
C ALA A 125 -4.88 -11.65 -6.00
N ARG A 126 -6.03 -11.69 -5.35
CA ARG A 126 -6.28 -12.60 -4.25
C ARG A 126 -6.79 -13.90 -4.84
N ILE A 127 -6.19 -14.98 -4.39
CA ILE A 127 -6.54 -16.32 -4.87
C ILE A 127 -6.81 -17.22 -3.67
N MET A 128 -7.59 -18.26 -3.90
CA MET A 128 -7.77 -19.35 -2.96
C MET A 128 -6.64 -20.36 -3.11
N TYR A 129 -6.15 -20.86 -2.00
CA TYR A 129 -5.20 -21.96 -1.93
C TYR A 129 -5.91 -23.21 -1.45
N TYR A 130 -5.61 -24.34 -2.02
CA TYR A 130 -6.20 -25.63 -1.63
C TYR A 130 -5.14 -26.71 -1.45
N ASN A 131 -5.50 -27.72 -0.70
CA ASN A 131 -4.68 -28.94 -0.55
C ASN A 131 -5.26 -30.03 -1.46
N PRO A 132 -4.53 -30.53 -2.48
CA PRO A 132 -5.04 -31.53 -3.40
C PRO A 132 -5.29 -32.91 -2.77
N ARG A 133 -4.89 -33.10 -1.50
CA ARG A 133 -5.23 -34.32 -0.74
C ARG A 133 -6.63 -34.29 -0.12
N THR A 134 -7.20 -33.09 0.06
CA THR A 134 -8.48 -32.87 0.76
C THR A 134 -9.53 -32.18 -0.08
N VAL A 135 -9.14 -31.58 -1.21
CA VAL A 135 -10.02 -30.86 -2.15
C VAL A 135 -9.67 -31.32 -3.55
N SER A 136 -10.63 -31.83 -4.28
CA SER A 136 -10.47 -32.26 -5.68
C SER A 136 -10.59 -31.09 -6.65
N GLU A 137 -10.04 -31.22 -7.86
CA GLU A 137 -10.18 -30.21 -8.91
C GLU A 137 -11.65 -30.00 -9.32
N ALA A 138 -12.47 -31.05 -9.26
CA ALA A 138 -13.90 -30.94 -9.56
C ALA A 138 -14.66 -30.06 -8.58
N GLU A 139 -14.23 -30.00 -7.29
CA GLU A 139 -14.81 -29.08 -6.29
C GLU A 139 -14.42 -27.62 -6.54
N LEU A 140 -13.39 -27.38 -7.35
CA LEU A 140 -12.87 -26.04 -7.62
C LEU A 140 -13.42 -25.45 -8.92
N GLU A 141 -14.07 -26.25 -9.75
CA GLU A 141 -14.64 -25.81 -11.02
C GLU A 141 -15.69 -24.72 -10.79
N GLY A 142 -15.42 -23.52 -11.29
CA GLY A 142 -16.31 -22.36 -11.12
C GLY A 142 -16.38 -21.79 -9.69
N LEU A 143 -15.55 -22.26 -8.76
CA LEU A 143 -15.55 -21.84 -7.37
C LEU A 143 -15.27 -20.33 -7.23
N THR A 144 -16.15 -19.63 -6.55
CA THR A 144 -16.04 -18.20 -6.21
C THR A 144 -15.84 -18.00 -4.71
N TYR A 145 -15.59 -16.76 -4.29
CA TYR A 145 -15.54 -16.43 -2.86
C TYR A 145 -16.90 -16.60 -2.17
N GLU A 146 -17.99 -16.37 -2.90
CA GLU A 146 -19.35 -16.50 -2.44
C GLU A 146 -19.67 -17.95 -2.06
N ASP A 147 -19.14 -18.91 -2.79
CA ASP A 147 -19.36 -20.33 -2.57
C ASP A 147 -18.74 -20.82 -1.24
N LEU A 148 -17.69 -20.15 -0.74
CA LEU A 148 -17.08 -20.52 0.54
C LEU A 148 -18.02 -20.39 1.76
N ALA A 149 -19.14 -19.71 1.61
CA ALA A 149 -20.19 -19.63 2.63
C ALA A 149 -21.20 -20.81 2.61
N LYS A 150 -21.13 -21.69 1.59
CA LYS A 150 -22.02 -22.83 1.44
C LYS A 150 -21.67 -23.96 2.43
N PRO A 151 -22.64 -24.77 2.89
CA PRO A 151 -22.43 -25.80 3.89
C PRO A 151 -21.37 -26.87 3.55
N GLU A 152 -21.13 -27.16 2.26
CA GLU A 152 -20.12 -28.12 1.82
C GLU A 152 -18.69 -27.76 2.25
N TRP A 153 -18.47 -26.49 2.58
CA TRP A 153 -17.17 -26.00 3.07
C TRP A 153 -17.06 -25.98 4.60
N ASN A 154 -18.02 -26.55 5.32
CA ASN A 154 -18.01 -26.56 6.79
C ASN A 154 -16.73 -27.21 7.35
N GLY A 155 -16.05 -26.48 8.24
CA GLY A 155 -14.79 -26.90 8.84
C GLY A 155 -13.60 -26.97 7.89
N ARG A 156 -13.68 -26.38 6.68
CA ARG A 156 -12.66 -26.53 5.63
C ARG A 156 -12.03 -25.20 5.22
N VAL A 157 -12.45 -24.08 5.79
CA VAL A 157 -11.97 -22.75 5.41
C VAL A 157 -11.06 -22.18 6.49
N VAL A 158 -9.87 -21.73 6.10
CA VAL A 158 -8.99 -20.95 6.96
C VAL A 158 -8.79 -19.56 6.39
N ILE A 159 -8.85 -18.55 7.26
CA ILE A 159 -8.74 -17.15 6.87
C ILE A 159 -8.03 -16.35 7.95
N ARG A 160 -7.36 -15.27 7.59
CA ARG A 160 -6.76 -14.35 8.54
C ARG A 160 -7.80 -13.41 9.15
N LYS A 161 -7.41 -12.68 10.21
CA LYS A 161 -8.32 -11.78 10.95
C LYS A 161 -8.96 -10.71 10.06
N SER A 162 -10.24 -10.42 10.30
CA SER A 162 -11.02 -9.37 9.61
C SER A 162 -10.48 -7.95 9.82
N SER A 163 -9.69 -7.70 10.86
CA SER A 163 -8.99 -6.43 11.07
C SER A 163 -7.90 -6.15 10.03
N ASN A 164 -7.54 -7.13 9.21
CA ASN A 164 -6.58 -6.96 8.13
C ASN A 164 -7.21 -6.25 6.93
N MET A 165 -6.48 -5.27 6.38
CA MET A 165 -6.94 -4.47 5.24
C MET A 165 -7.38 -5.33 4.05
N TYR A 166 -6.70 -6.43 3.79
CA TYR A 166 -7.05 -7.30 2.67
C TYR A 166 -8.43 -7.96 2.81
N ASN A 167 -8.79 -8.40 4.02
CA ASN A 167 -10.12 -8.92 4.25
C ASN A 167 -11.17 -7.82 4.22
N GLN A 168 -10.84 -6.62 4.72
CA GLN A 168 -11.72 -5.46 4.61
C GLN A 168 -11.98 -5.10 3.16
N SER A 169 -10.97 -5.13 2.29
CA SER A 169 -11.12 -4.89 0.84
C SER A 169 -11.97 -5.96 0.16
N LEU A 170 -11.81 -7.25 0.53
CA LEU A 170 -12.67 -8.33 0.02
C LEU A 170 -14.14 -8.08 0.41
N VAL A 171 -14.40 -7.86 1.70
CA VAL A 171 -15.76 -7.58 2.18
C VAL A 171 -16.34 -6.33 1.51
N SER A 172 -15.55 -5.27 1.37
CA SER A 172 -15.98 -4.04 0.67
C SER A 172 -16.34 -4.30 -0.79
N SER A 173 -15.59 -5.19 -1.46
CA SER A 173 -15.91 -5.61 -2.83
C SER A 173 -17.22 -6.36 -2.89
N LEU A 174 -17.47 -7.28 -1.96
CA LEU A 174 -18.74 -8.02 -1.90
C LEU A 174 -19.91 -7.08 -1.60
N VAL A 175 -19.76 -6.12 -0.68
CA VAL A 175 -20.77 -5.10 -0.40
C VAL A 175 -21.07 -4.27 -1.65
N ALA A 176 -20.06 -3.86 -2.40
CA ALA A 176 -20.22 -3.07 -3.61
C ALA A 176 -20.95 -3.83 -4.73
N ASN A 177 -20.76 -5.15 -4.82
CA ASN A 177 -21.37 -5.98 -5.88
C ASN A 177 -22.72 -6.59 -5.49
N HIS A 178 -22.92 -6.90 -4.19
CA HIS A 178 -24.08 -7.69 -3.74
C HIS A 178 -24.92 -6.97 -2.68
N GLY A 179 -24.46 -5.84 -2.16
CA GLY A 179 -25.10 -5.11 -1.06
C GLY A 179 -24.73 -5.65 0.33
N VAL A 180 -25.15 -4.89 1.34
CA VAL A 180 -24.78 -5.17 2.75
C VAL A 180 -25.40 -6.46 3.26
N GLU A 181 -26.70 -6.65 3.05
CA GLU A 181 -27.46 -7.81 3.56
C GLU A 181 -26.92 -9.13 3.03
N ALA A 182 -26.71 -9.24 1.72
CA ALA A 182 -26.15 -10.45 1.09
C ALA A 182 -24.71 -10.72 1.58
N THR A 183 -23.91 -9.65 1.75
CA THR A 183 -22.55 -9.79 2.27
C THR A 183 -22.52 -10.21 3.73
N GLU A 184 -23.44 -9.75 4.54
CA GLU A 184 -23.58 -10.18 5.94
C GLU A 184 -23.97 -11.66 6.02
N ALA A 185 -24.94 -12.11 5.21
CA ALA A 185 -25.31 -13.52 5.09
C ALA A 185 -24.12 -14.38 4.68
N TRP A 186 -23.36 -13.95 3.67
CA TRP A 186 -22.13 -14.61 3.26
C TRP A 186 -21.10 -14.67 4.39
N ALA A 187 -20.85 -13.58 5.12
CA ALA A 187 -19.89 -13.53 6.18
C ALA A 187 -20.26 -14.49 7.33
N ASN A 188 -21.54 -14.62 7.65
CA ASN A 188 -22.04 -15.57 8.64
C ASN A 188 -21.81 -17.01 8.18
N GLY A 189 -22.10 -17.35 6.93
CA GLY A 189 -21.82 -18.66 6.34
C GLY A 189 -20.31 -18.96 6.34
N LEU A 190 -19.48 -18.01 5.94
CA LEU A 190 -18.02 -18.16 5.95
C LEU A 190 -17.51 -18.44 7.37
N VAL A 191 -18.02 -17.72 8.38
CA VAL A 191 -17.63 -17.94 9.80
C VAL A 191 -18.03 -19.34 10.27
N ALA A 192 -19.21 -19.82 9.88
CA ALA A 192 -19.66 -21.18 10.21
C ALA A 192 -18.76 -22.27 9.57
N ASN A 193 -18.15 -21.96 8.44
CA ASN A 193 -17.30 -22.89 7.68
C ASN A 193 -15.82 -22.85 8.07
N MET A 194 -15.43 -21.99 9.00
CA MET A 194 -14.03 -21.89 9.45
C MET A 194 -13.58 -23.14 10.18
N ALA A 195 -12.44 -23.71 9.77
CA ALA A 195 -11.77 -24.82 10.45
C ALA A 195 -11.19 -24.39 11.81
N ARG A 196 -10.86 -23.12 11.96
CA ARG A 196 -10.30 -22.56 13.20
C ARG A 196 -10.56 -21.06 13.31
N LYS A 197 -10.26 -20.48 14.46
CA LYS A 197 -10.26 -19.02 14.65
C LYS A 197 -9.33 -18.34 13.66
N PRO A 198 -9.74 -17.20 13.03
CA PRO A 198 -8.89 -16.41 12.18
C PRO A 198 -7.64 -15.92 12.90
N GLU A 199 -6.47 -16.26 12.40
CA GLU A 199 -5.18 -15.89 12.97
C GLU A 199 -4.08 -15.80 11.93
N GLY A 200 -2.89 -15.34 12.32
CA GLY A 200 -1.72 -15.30 11.47
C GLY A 200 -1.83 -14.34 10.27
N ASN A 201 -0.92 -14.52 9.34
CA ASN A 201 -0.86 -13.80 8.06
C ASN A 201 -1.17 -14.74 6.88
N ASP A 202 -1.08 -14.26 5.63
CA ASP A 202 -1.38 -15.08 4.44
C ASP A 202 -0.52 -16.35 4.36
N ARG A 203 0.79 -16.24 4.70
CA ARG A 203 1.68 -17.41 4.72
C ARG A 203 1.26 -18.45 5.74
N ALA A 204 0.76 -18.01 6.90
CA ALA A 204 0.25 -18.92 7.91
C ALA A 204 -1.00 -19.67 7.44
N GLN A 205 -1.87 -19.02 6.62
CA GLN A 205 -3.01 -19.71 6.02
C GLN A 205 -2.56 -20.74 4.98
N ILE A 206 -1.61 -20.40 4.13
CA ILE A 206 -1.05 -21.34 3.14
C ILE A 206 -0.43 -22.56 3.84
N MET A 207 0.31 -22.34 4.92
CA MET A 207 0.91 -23.43 5.70
C MET A 207 -0.15 -24.31 6.37
N ALA A 208 -1.21 -23.71 6.91
CA ALA A 208 -2.34 -24.45 7.51
C ALA A 208 -3.01 -25.37 6.48
N VAL A 209 -3.34 -24.84 5.31
CA VAL A 209 -3.90 -25.61 4.19
C VAL A 209 -2.95 -26.73 3.75
N ALA A 210 -1.65 -26.43 3.61
CA ALA A 210 -0.65 -27.44 3.24
C ALA A 210 -0.54 -28.57 4.27
N ASN A 211 -0.77 -28.28 5.56
CA ASN A 211 -0.77 -29.25 6.63
C ASN A 211 -2.11 -30.02 6.79
N GLY A 212 -3.13 -29.67 6.01
CA GLY A 212 -4.41 -30.38 6.00
C GLY A 212 -5.46 -29.83 6.98
N GLU A 213 -5.30 -28.59 7.43
CA GLU A 213 -6.35 -27.92 8.21
C GLU A 213 -7.55 -27.53 7.34
#